data_c740a6dea1ed41f90b58d92acd3b2a74
#
_entry.id   c740a6dea1ed41f90b58d92acd3b2a74
#
_cell.length_a   1.000
_cell.length_b   1.000
_cell.length_c   1.000
_cell.angle_alpha   90.00
_cell.angle_beta   90.00
_cell.angle_gamma   90.00
#
_symmetry.space_group_name_H-M   'P 1'
#
loop_
_entity.id
_entity.type
_entity.pdbx_description
1 polymer ?
#
loop_
_entity_poly.entity_id
_entity_poly.type
_entity_poly.pdbx_seq_one_letter_code
_entity_poly.pdbx_strand_id
1 'polypeptide(L)'
;MITTATQDTTSKTITVVVSRGQSRNPEKRGLEQAVVELAGKVEGVDVIVIPHLYDLPKSSESFAKLKDIEGDLVVVSWIFSRAAHWVLDRNGICGKVGKTQWTDEDKADDDSGESVASEAPSIEVEPTEVVDRVTDLYPRPDRQVYCLDLKAQNDPKVFVSELRRIMGLKEPSSDTVHLPIVGGQVVQVEEKTGRRWYPVIDFDRCTNCMECIDFCLFGVYGVDHGENILVEQPDNCRKGCPACSRVCPENAIIFPQHKAPAIAGAEVDGDEGFKIDLSQLFGAPTGSDDPIATAARERDEQLLLAGRDAVGIDDQLKKRQSDLAAGPKDRLDNLIDSLEAFDI
;
A
#
# COMPACT_ATOMS: atom_id res chain seq x y z
N MET A 1 20.75 -51.18 -16.49
CA MET A 1 21.21 -49.82 -16.13
C MET A 1 19.98 -49.01 -15.85
N ILE A 2 19.65 -48.82 -14.58
CA ILE A 2 18.51 -48.02 -14.15
C ILE A 2 19.07 -46.62 -13.80
N THR A 3 18.79 -45.66 -14.64
CA THR A 3 19.17 -44.25 -14.44
C THR A 3 18.16 -43.67 -13.47
N THR A 4 18.53 -43.56 -12.21
CA THR A 4 17.80 -42.78 -11.21
C THR A 4 17.99 -41.30 -11.53
N ALA A 5 16.93 -40.66 -12.04
CA ALA A 5 16.84 -39.19 -12.12
C ALA A 5 16.71 -38.67 -10.69
N THR A 6 17.79 -38.13 -10.17
CA THR A 6 17.78 -37.26 -8.98
C THR A 6 17.00 -36.01 -9.32
N GLN A 7 15.76 -35.89 -8.86
CA GLN A 7 15.05 -34.61 -8.83
C GLN A 7 15.75 -33.74 -7.77
N ASP A 8 16.51 -32.78 -8.25
CA ASP A 8 17.00 -31.67 -7.43
C ASP A 8 15.81 -30.81 -7.01
N THR A 9 15.17 -31.20 -5.92
CA THR A 9 14.24 -30.32 -5.19
C THR A 9 15.09 -29.35 -4.38
N THR A 10 15.58 -28.30 -5.01
CA THR A 10 16.01 -27.10 -4.28
C THR A 10 14.79 -26.58 -3.55
N SER A 11 14.68 -26.85 -2.25
CA SER A 11 13.63 -26.31 -1.40
C SER A 11 13.77 -24.79 -1.43
N LYS A 12 12.82 -24.12 -2.10
CA LYS A 12 12.77 -22.67 -2.20
C LYS A 12 12.59 -22.13 -0.77
N THR A 13 13.64 -21.55 -0.20
CA THR A 13 13.54 -20.86 1.08
C THR A 13 12.86 -19.51 0.87
N ILE A 14 11.93 -19.14 1.76
CA ILE A 14 11.28 -17.86 1.75
C ILE A 14 11.53 -17.13 3.08
N THR A 15 11.75 -15.83 3.01
CA THR A 15 11.91 -15.03 4.23
C THR A 15 10.59 -14.35 4.58
N VAL A 16 10.16 -14.53 5.83
CA VAL A 16 9.00 -13.87 6.42
C VAL A 16 9.46 -12.78 7.35
N VAL A 17 9.07 -11.55 7.07
CA VAL A 17 9.36 -10.38 7.90
C VAL A 17 8.12 -10.00 8.69
N VAL A 18 8.21 -10.01 10.01
CA VAL A 18 7.13 -9.55 10.88
C VAL A 18 7.49 -8.19 11.45
N SER A 19 6.78 -7.18 10.98
CA SER A 19 6.90 -5.80 11.47
C SER A 19 6.02 -5.59 12.71
N ARG A 20 6.63 -5.31 13.84
CA ARG A 20 5.92 -5.04 15.09
C ARG A 20 5.09 -3.77 15.00
N GLY A 21 3.89 -3.79 15.57
CA GLY A 21 3.05 -2.61 15.67
C GLY A 21 3.55 -1.61 16.71
N GLN A 22 2.98 -0.40 16.68
CA GLN A 22 3.23 0.62 17.69
C GLN A 22 2.35 0.45 18.95
N SER A 23 1.31 -0.37 18.84
CA SER A 23 0.34 -0.58 19.92
C SER A 23 0.96 -1.38 21.07
N ARG A 24 0.59 -1.01 22.30
CA ARG A 24 0.90 -1.79 23.51
C ARG A 24 -0.21 -2.77 23.89
N ASN A 25 -1.27 -2.90 23.04
CA ASN A 25 -2.36 -3.83 23.29
C ASN A 25 -1.83 -5.27 23.32
N PRO A 26 -2.08 -6.02 24.44
CA PRO A 26 -1.61 -7.40 24.57
C PRO A 26 -2.13 -8.35 23.49
N GLU A 27 -3.37 -8.18 23.03
CA GLU A 27 -3.95 -9.02 21.97
C GLU A 27 -3.18 -8.85 20.64
N LYS A 28 -2.86 -7.60 20.26
CA LYS A 28 -2.07 -7.32 19.07
C LYS A 28 -0.65 -7.91 19.18
N ARG A 29 -0.03 -7.78 20.34
CA ARG A 29 1.28 -8.39 20.63
C ARG A 29 1.22 -9.90 20.63
N GLY A 30 0.15 -10.48 21.15
CA GLY A 30 -0.12 -11.92 21.12
C GLY A 30 -0.24 -12.46 19.69
N LEU A 31 -0.96 -11.73 18.80
CA LEU A 31 -1.08 -12.09 17.40
C LEU A 31 0.29 -12.07 16.69
N GLU A 32 1.07 -10.98 16.83
CA GLU A 32 2.42 -10.89 16.27
C GLU A 32 3.28 -12.07 16.70
N GLN A 33 3.32 -12.36 18.00
CA GLN A 33 4.12 -13.45 18.55
C GLN A 33 3.67 -14.81 18.03
N ALA A 34 2.36 -15.05 17.96
CA ALA A 34 1.82 -16.30 17.44
C ALA A 34 2.13 -16.51 15.95
N VAL A 35 2.07 -15.43 15.14
CA VAL A 35 2.47 -15.50 13.72
C VAL A 35 3.96 -15.85 13.60
N VAL A 36 4.85 -15.22 14.38
CA VAL A 36 6.29 -15.53 14.40
C VAL A 36 6.53 -17.00 14.77
N GLU A 37 5.90 -17.48 15.83
CA GLU A 37 6.08 -18.86 16.31
C GLU A 37 5.56 -19.90 15.32
N LEU A 38 4.42 -19.63 14.69
CA LEU A 38 3.83 -20.58 13.73
C LEU A 38 4.56 -20.54 12.39
N ALA A 39 4.95 -19.36 11.88
CA ALA A 39 5.73 -19.24 10.66
C ALA A 39 7.10 -19.90 10.79
N GLY A 40 7.78 -19.73 11.93
CA GLY A 40 9.07 -20.37 12.21
C GLY A 40 9.01 -21.91 12.30
N LYS A 41 7.82 -22.50 12.38
CA LYS A 41 7.63 -23.98 12.32
C LYS A 41 7.42 -24.49 10.90
N VAL A 42 7.28 -23.61 9.92
CA VAL A 42 7.12 -24.01 8.51
C VAL A 42 8.50 -24.31 7.92
N GLU A 43 8.65 -25.47 7.32
CA GLU A 43 9.91 -25.86 6.67
C GLU A 43 10.25 -24.92 5.51
N GLY A 44 11.51 -24.49 5.41
CA GLY A 44 11.98 -23.56 4.37
C GLY A 44 11.60 -22.10 4.63
N VAL A 45 11.18 -21.75 5.85
CA VAL A 45 10.84 -20.37 6.24
C VAL A 45 11.84 -19.83 7.24
N ASP A 46 12.51 -18.73 6.88
CA ASP A 46 13.27 -17.92 7.81
C ASP A 46 12.42 -16.73 8.27
N VAL A 47 12.42 -16.44 9.57
CA VAL A 47 11.62 -15.34 10.13
C VAL A 47 12.52 -14.23 10.65
N ILE A 48 12.26 -13.00 10.22
CA ILE A 48 12.92 -11.80 10.71
C ILE A 48 11.87 -10.91 11.38
N VAL A 49 12.09 -10.59 12.65
CA VAL A 49 11.24 -9.66 13.38
C VAL A 49 11.91 -8.29 13.43
N ILE A 50 11.21 -7.27 12.96
CA ILE A 50 11.70 -5.89 12.91
C ILE A 50 10.78 -4.94 13.70
N PRO A 51 11.24 -3.75 14.11
CA PRO A 51 10.35 -2.70 14.61
C PRO A 51 9.30 -2.28 13.57
N HIS A 52 8.49 -1.30 13.89
CA HIS A 52 7.43 -0.83 12.99
C HIS A 52 8.03 -0.32 11.66
N LEU A 53 7.67 -0.97 10.56
CA LEU A 53 8.26 -0.79 9.22
C LEU A 53 8.32 0.69 8.79
N TYR A 54 7.23 1.43 8.98
CA TYR A 54 7.15 2.83 8.57
C TYR A 54 7.97 3.78 9.44
N ASP A 55 8.29 3.39 10.69
CA ASP A 55 9.07 4.21 11.62
C ASP A 55 10.58 4.05 11.45
N LEU A 56 11.03 3.08 10.65
CA LEU A 56 12.44 2.83 10.42
C LEU A 56 13.10 3.98 9.65
N PRO A 57 14.25 4.49 10.09
CA PRO A 57 15.03 5.43 9.31
C PRO A 57 15.68 4.73 8.10
N LYS A 58 16.00 5.48 7.05
CA LYS A 58 16.63 4.93 5.83
C LYS A 58 17.94 4.17 6.12
N SER A 59 18.65 4.55 7.17
CA SER A 59 19.90 3.94 7.63
C SER A 59 19.72 2.81 8.64
N SER A 60 18.49 2.28 8.82
CA SER A 60 18.21 1.24 9.81
C SER A 60 18.92 -0.07 9.49
N GLU A 61 19.29 -0.81 10.55
CA GLU A 61 19.84 -2.16 10.43
C GLU A 61 18.80 -3.12 9.82
N SER A 62 17.51 -2.93 10.14
CA SER A 62 16.43 -3.71 9.57
C SER A 62 16.40 -3.58 8.05
N PHE A 63 16.42 -2.37 7.49
CA PHE A 63 16.45 -2.21 6.03
C PHE A 63 17.75 -2.75 5.39
N ALA A 64 18.90 -2.62 6.07
CA ALA A 64 20.13 -3.22 5.58
C ALA A 64 19.98 -4.73 5.44
N LYS A 65 19.50 -5.42 6.47
CA LYS A 65 19.25 -6.87 6.43
C LYS A 65 18.24 -7.29 5.36
N LEU A 66 17.15 -6.50 5.17
CA LEU A 66 16.13 -6.82 4.18
C LEU A 66 16.64 -6.65 2.74
N LYS A 67 17.60 -5.76 2.50
CA LYS A 67 18.24 -5.60 1.17
C LYS A 67 19.09 -6.79 0.77
N ASP A 68 19.70 -7.45 1.74
CA ASP A 68 20.58 -8.60 1.52
C ASP A 68 19.79 -9.89 1.23
N ILE A 69 18.45 -9.85 1.38
CA ILE A 69 17.60 -11.00 1.10
C ILE A 69 17.42 -11.15 -0.40
N GLU A 70 17.86 -12.28 -0.92
CA GLU A 70 17.60 -12.70 -2.30
C GLU A 70 16.29 -13.51 -2.36
N GLY A 71 15.58 -13.41 -3.47
CA GLY A 71 14.33 -14.16 -3.68
C GLY A 71 13.07 -13.48 -3.12
N ASP A 72 11.99 -14.27 -3.05
CA ASP A 72 10.67 -13.78 -2.66
C ASP A 72 10.62 -13.42 -1.17
N LEU A 73 9.83 -12.41 -0.84
CA LEU A 73 9.70 -11.87 0.51
C LEU A 73 8.22 -11.80 0.92
N VAL A 74 7.92 -12.25 2.14
CA VAL A 74 6.61 -12.07 2.76
C VAL A 74 6.74 -11.09 3.91
N VAL A 75 5.99 -9.99 3.89
CA VAL A 75 6.02 -8.97 4.94
C VAL A 75 4.66 -8.89 5.62
N VAL A 76 4.64 -9.16 6.90
CA VAL A 76 3.44 -9.11 7.75
C VAL A 76 3.53 -7.87 8.63
N SER A 77 2.54 -6.97 8.55
CA SER A 77 2.61 -5.66 9.21
C SER A 77 1.23 -5.13 9.62
N TRP A 78 1.19 -4.04 10.39
CA TRP A 78 -0.03 -3.35 10.83
C TRP A 78 -0.41 -2.17 9.90
N ILE A 79 0.16 -2.11 8.72
CA ILE A 79 -0.19 -1.12 7.69
C ILE A 79 -0.76 -1.84 6.47
N PHE A 80 -1.55 -1.15 5.68
CA PHE A 80 -2.14 -1.72 4.47
C PHE A 80 -1.09 -2.31 3.54
N SER A 81 -1.43 -3.39 2.85
CA SER A 81 -0.51 -4.14 1.98
C SER A 81 0.15 -3.25 0.93
N ARG A 82 -0.63 -2.40 0.27
CA ARG A 82 -0.15 -1.40 -0.68
C ARG A 82 0.85 -0.44 -0.03
N ALA A 83 0.54 0.09 1.14
CA ALA A 83 1.46 0.98 1.87
C ALA A 83 2.77 0.28 2.28
N ALA A 84 2.70 -0.97 2.74
CA ALA A 84 3.87 -1.75 3.12
C ALA A 84 4.81 -1.96 1.93
N HIS A 85 4.25 -2.33 0.76
CA HIS A 85 5.01 -2.51 -0.47
C HIS A 85 5.81 -1.25 -0.84
N TRP A 86 5.15 -0.10 -0.85
CA TRP A 86 5.81 1.15 -1.26
C TRP A 86 6.76 1.72 -0.21
N VAL A 87 6.56 1.41 1.07
CA VAL A 87 7.57 1.70 2.11
C VAL A 87 8.85 0.88 1.87
N LEU A 88 8.72 -0.40 1.51
CA LEU A 88 9.86 -1.26 1.19
C LEU A 88 10.58 -0.77 -0.06
N ASP A 89 9.84 -0.51 -1.14
CA ASP A 89 10.35 -0.03 -2.41
C ASP A 89 11.17 1.26 -2.26
N ARG A 90 10.60 2.25 -1.57
CA ARG A 90 11.28 3.51 -1.25
C ARG A 90 12.63 3.32 -0.54
N ASN A 91 12.77 2.24 0.23
CA ASN A 91 13.99 1.91 0.95
C ASN A 91 14.90 0.94 0.20
N GLY A 92 14.63 0.67 -1.09
CA GLY A 92 15.46 -0.14 -1.97
C GLY A 92 15.24 -1.65 -1.83
N ILE A 93 14.12 -2.06 -1.21
CA ILE A 93 13.67 -3.45 -1.18
C ILE A 93 12.58 -3.59 -2.26
N CYS A 94 13.01 -3.60 -3.52
CA CYS A 94 12.15 -3.61 -4.69
C CYS A 94 11.73 -5.04 -5.08
N GLY A 95 10.58 -5.17 -5.72
CA GLY A 95 10.04 -6.41 -6.29
C GLY A 95 8.66 -6.17 -6.89
N LYS A 96 8.10 -7.19 -7.52
CA LYS A 96 6.73 -7.16 -8.03
C LYS A 96 5.76 -7.38 -6.86
N VAL A 97 4.58 -6.78 -6.93
CA VAL A 97 3.52 -6.98 -5.93
C VAL A 97 3.05 -8.43 -5.99
N GLY A 98 3.23 -9.16 -4.89
CA GLY A 98 2.77 -10.54 -4.76
C GLY A 98 1.26 -10.61 -4.50
N LYS A 99 0.54 -11.46 -5.26
CA LYS A 99 -0.90 -11.67 -5.06
C LYS A 99 -1.18 -12.48 -3.79
N THR A 100 -2.02 -11.93 -2.92
CA THR A 100 -2.48 -12.58 -1.68
C THR A 100 -3.98 -12.87 -1.74
N GLN A 101 -4.49 -13.82 -0.93
CA GLN A 101 -5.93 -14.11 -0.85
C GLN A 101 -6.76 -12.95 -0.28
N TRP A 102 -6.12 -11.92 0.25
CA TRP A 102 -6.79 -10.78 0.90
C TRP A 102 -6.61 -9.49 0.12
N THR A 103 -6.14 -9.56 -1.12
CA THR A 103 -6.29 -8.44 -2.06
C THR A 103 -7.79 -8.31 -2.37
N ASP A 104 -8.32 -7.13 -2.27
CA ASP A 104 -9.76 -6.81 -2.19
C ASP A 104 -10.63 -7.31 -3.39
N GLU A 105 -10.04 -7.99 -4.37
CA GLU A 105 -10.76 -8.65 -5.47
C GLU A 105 -11.76 -9.73 -5.00
N ASP A 106 -11.59 -10.29 -3.78
CA ASP A 106 -12.41 -11.40 -3.27
C ASP A 106 -13.59 -10.96 -2.40
N LYS A 107 -13.79 -9.65 -2.16
CA LYS A 107 -14.93 -9.15 -1.36
C LYS A 107 -16.21 -8.90 -2.17
N ALA A 108 -16.16 -9.04 -3.49
CA ALA A 108 -17.30 -8.79 -4.38
C ALA A 108 -18.30 -9.96 -4.49
N ASP A 109 -17.96 -11.18 -4.01
CA ASP A 109 -18.73 -12.38 -4.33
C ASP A 109 -19.64 -12.93 -3.21
N ASP A 110 -19.81 -12.27 -2.06
CA ASP A 110 -20.65 -12.78 -0.96
C ASP A 110 -21.99 -12.03 -0.78
N ASP A 111 -22.50 -11.39 -1.85
CA ASP A 111 -23.89 -10.96 -1.93
C ASP A 111 -24.63 -11.81 -2.96
N SER A 112 -25.15 -12.98 -2.52
CA SER A 112 -25.96 -13.90 -3.31
C SER A 112 -27.34 -13.30 -3.63
N GLY A 113 -27.39 -12.37 -4.58
CA GLY A 113 -28.54 -11.90 -5.28
C GLY A 113 -28.61 -12.52 -6.68
N GLU A 114 -29.70 -13.23 -6.97
CA GLU A 114 -30.01 -13.95 -8.19
C GLU A 114 -29.59 -13.19 -9.47
N SER A 115 -28.67 -13.76 -10.23
CA SER A 115 -28.23 -13.23 -11.53
C SER A 115 -29.28 -13.56 -12.60
N VAL A 116 -30.01 -12.55 -13.07
CA VAL A 116 -30.73 -12.62 -14.34
C VAL A 116 -29.70 -12.35 -15.47
N ALA A 117 -29.39 -13.39 -16.21
CA ALA A 117 -28.54 -13.29 -17.39
C ALA A 117 -29.20 -12.41 -18.46
N SER A 118 -28.66 -11.23 -18.71
CA SER A 118 -28.94 -10.44 -19.91
C SER A 118 -27.67 -10.42 -20.79
N GLU A 119 -27.76 -11.01 -21.96
CA GLU A 119 -26.73 -10.93 -23.00
C GLU A 119 -26.53 -9.46 -23.39
N ALA A 120 -25.39 -8.88 -23.00
CA ALA A 120 -24.97 -7.58 -23.47
C ALA A 120 -24.14 -7.73 -24.76
N PRO A 121 -24.34 -6.85 -25.79
CA PRO A 121 -23.59 -6.90 -27.01
C PRO A 121 -22.12 -6.56 -26.79
N SER A 122 -21.22 -7.36 -27.36
CA SER A 122 -19.77 -7.11 -27.40
C SER A 122 -19.50 -5.77 -28.09
N ILE A 123 -19.05 -4.79 -27.32
CA ILE A 123 -18.60 -3.48 -27.82
C ILE A 123 -17.08 -3.51 -27.89
N GLU A 124 -16.53 -3.29 -29.07
CA GLU A 124 -15.10 -3.04 -29.27
C GLU A 124 -14.74 -1.77 -28.53
N VAL A 125 -13.96 -1.92 -27.45
CA VAL A 125 -13.39 -0.80 -26.69
C VAL A 125 -12.19 -0.28 -27.49
N GLU A 126 -12.27 0.96 -27.96
CA GLU A 126 -11.09 1.65 -28.49
C GLU A 126 -10.02 1.74 -27.39
N PRO A 127 -8.72 1.63 -27.73
CA PRO A 127 -7.67 1.69 -26.72
C PRO A 127 -7.70 3.06 -26.02
N THR A 128 -8.00 3.07 -24.74
CA THR A 128 -7.77 4.22 -23.85
C THR A 128 -6.32 4.64 -23.97
N GLU A 129 -6.04 5.95 -24.04
CA GLU A 129 -4.69 6.49 -24.02
C GLU A 129 -3.93 5.86 -22.86
N VAL A 130 -2.85 5.16 -23.18
CA VAL A 130 -1.98 4.53 -22.17
C VAL A 130 -1.24 5.67 -21.47
N VAL A 131 -1.65 6.01 -20.28
CA VAL A 131 -0.93 6.97 -19.46
C VAL A 131 0.31 6.27 -18.91
N ASP A 132 1.49 6.73 -19.30
CA ASP A 132 2.76 6.16 -18.82
C ASP A 132 2.85 6.34 -17.30
N ARG A 133 3.04 5.24 -16.59
CA ARG A 133 3.28 5.23 -15.14
C ARG A 133 4.78 5.27 -14.87
N VAL A 134 5.18 5.88 -13.75
CA VAL A 134 6.60 5.97 -13.38
C VAL A 134 7.23 4.59 -13.24
N THR A 135 6.46 3.61 -12.79
CA THR A 135 6.95 2.23 -12.64
C THR A 135 7.38 1.60 -13.98
N ASP A 136 6.79 2.02 -15.10
CA ASP A 136 7.12 1.48 -16.43
C ASP A 136 8.52 1.91 -16.90
N LEU A 137 9.05 2.99 -16.32
CA LEU A 137 10.39 3.52 -16.63
C LEU A 137 11.51 2.77 -15.89
N TYR A 138 11.19 2.06 -14.80
CA TYR A 138 12.18 1.38 -13.95
C TYR A 138 11.85 -0.11 -13.83
N PRO A 139 12.57 -0.99 -14.57
CA PRO A 139 12.35 -2.42 -14.48
C PRO A 139 12.61 -2.91 -13.05
N ARG A 140 11.65 -3.62 -12.46
CA ARG A 140 11.76 -4.18 -11.13
C ARG A 140 12.40 -5.55 -11.17
N PRO A 141 13.11 -5.95 -10.08
CA PRO A 141 13.61 -7.31 -9.94
C PRO A 141 12.48 -8.34 -10.08
N ASP A 142 12.81 -9.50 -10.62
CA ASP A 142 11.82 -10.58 -10.84
C ASP A 142 11.57 -11.40 -9.56
N ARG A 143 11.49 -10.74 -8.42
CA ARG A 143 11.08 -11.33 -7.14
C ARG A 143 9.71 -10.82 -6.75
N GLN A 144 8.98 -11.62 -5.98
CA GLN A 144 7.68 -11.24 -5.45
C GLN A 144 7.83 -10.70 -4.02
N VAL A 145 7.15 -9.61 -3.72
CA VAL A 145 7.02 -9.04 -2.38
C VAL A 145 5.55 -9.14 -1.97
N TYR A 146 5.26 -10.09 -1.08
CA TYR A 146 3.91 -10.31 -0.56
C TYR A 146 3.75 -9.50 0.72
N CYS A 147 2.75 -8.63 0.77
CA CYS A 147 2.45 -7.82 1.95
C CYS A 147 1.12 -8.26 2.57
N LEU A 148 1.14 -8.63 3.84
CA LEU A 148 -0.01 -9.09 4.61
C LEU A 148 -0.34 -8.09 5.72
N ASP A 149 -1.59 -7.60 5.77
CA ASP A 149 -2.04 -6.69 6.82
C ASP A 149 -2.57 -7.48 8.03
N LEU A 150 -1.94 -7.31 9.18
CA LEU A 150 -2.37 -7.93 10.44
C LEU A 150 -3.75 -7.46 10.92
N LYS A 151 -4.29 -6.39 10.34
CA LYS A 151 -5.65 -5.92 10.64
C LYS A 151 -6.72 -6.75 9.92
N ALA A 152 -6.36 -7.47 8.85
CA ALA A 152 -7.30 -8.23 8.05
C ALA A 152 -7.84 -9.45 8.79
N GLN A 153 -7.04 -10.07 9.67
CA GLN A 153 -7.39 -11.33 10.34
C GLN A 153 -6.89 -11.33 11.79
N ASN A 154 -7.67 -11.97 12.67
CA ASN A 154 -7.30 -12.13 14.09
C ASN A 154 -6.74 -13.52 14.42
N ASP A 155 -6.90 -14.51 13.53
CA ASP A 155 -6.37 -15.86 13.72
C ASP A 155 -4.98 -15.98 13.07
N PRO A 156 -3.91 -16.23 13.85
CA PRO A 156 -2.56 -16.37 13.31
C PRO A 156 -2.40 -17.54 12.34
N LYS A 157 -3.26 -18.57 12.42
CA LYS A 157 -3.22 -19.72 11.52
C LYS A 157 -3.54 -19.34 10.08
N VAL A 158 -4.42 -18.35 9.87
CA VAL A 158 -4.77 -17.88 8.55
C VAL A 158 -3.57 -17.27 7.82
N PHE A 159 -2.71 -16.55 8.55
CA PHE A 159 -1.45 -16.03 7.97
C PHE A 159 -0.49 -17.16 7.57
N VAL A 160 -0.45 -18.23 8.35
CA VAL A 160 0.43 -19.37 8.05
C VAL A 160 -0.13 -20.21 6.89
N SER A 161 -1.44 -20.35 6.78
CA SER A 161 -2.08 -21.00 5.61
C SER A 161 -1.77 -20.21 4.34
N GLU A 162 -1.87 -18.88 4.39
CA GLU A 162 -1.49 -18.03 3.25
C GLU A 162 0.00 -18.16 2.91
N LEU A 163 0.88 -18.17 3.91
CA LEU A 163 2.30 -18.41 3.71
C LEU A 163 2.55 -19.77 3.00
N ARG A 164 1.87 -20.84 3.44
CA ARG A 164 1.96 -22.16 2.79
C ARG A 164 1.48 -22.13 1.34
N ARG A 165 0.39 -21.40 1.07
CA ARG A 165 -0.13 -21.22 -0.28
C ARG A 165 0.90 -20.50 -1.17
N ILE A 166 1.52 -19.41 -0.69
CA ILE A 166 2.58 -18.67 -1.39
C ILE A 166 3.76 -19.60 -1.73
N MET A 167 4.11 -20.48 -0.82
CA MET A 167 5.19 -21.46 -1.01
C MET A 167 4.78 -22.66 -1.87
N GLY A 168 3.51 -22.82 -2.21
CA GLY A 168 2.98 -24.00 -2.92
C GLY A 168 2.94 -25.27 -2.06
N LEU A 169 2.97 -25.14 -0.72
CA LEU A 169 2.90 -26.25 0.21
C LEU A 169 1.44 -26.67 0.46
N LYS A 170 1.22 -27.97 0.57
CA LYS A 170 -0.10 -28.50 0.95
C LYS A 170 -0.39 -28.24 2.43
N GLU A 171 -1.67 -28.04 2.76
CA GLU A 171 -2.10 -28.01 4.16
C GLU A 171 -1.77 -29.35 4.85
N PRO A 172 -1.31 -29.34 6.12
CA PRO A 172 -1.03 -30.55 6.86
C PRO A 172 -2.33 -31.31 7.09
N SER A 173 -2.39 -32.56 6.62
CA SER A 173 -3.49 -33.48 6.96
C SER A 173 -3.47 -33.75 8.47
N SER A 174 -4.66 -33.80 9.10
CA SER A 174 -4.83 -33.95 10.54
C SER A 174 -4.21 -35.20 11.16
N ASP A 175 -3.74 -36.15 10.35
CA ASP A 175 -3.22 -37.46 10.76
C ASP A 175 -1.69 -37.59 10.72
N THR A 176 -0.96 -36.52 10.44
CA THR A 176 0.51 -36.63 10.37
C THR A 176 1.12 -36.41 11.76
N VAL A 177 1.76 -37.45 12.28
CA VAL A 177 2.63 -37.38 13.47
C VAL A 177 3.77 -36.41 13.15
N HIS A 178 3.75 -35.23 13.76
CA HIS A 178 4.80 -34.23 13.60
C HIS A 178 6.10 -34.74 14.22
N LEU A 179 7.01 -35.24 13.40
CA LEU A 179 8.43 -35.29 13.76
C LEU A 179 8.90 -33.84 13.98
N PRO A 180 9.85 -33.56 14.88
CA PRO A 180 10.38 -32.23 15.08
C PRO A 180 11.04 -31.78 13.76
N ILE A 181 10.33 -30.94 13.01
CA ILE A 181 10.83 -30.32 11.80
C ILE A 181 11.84 -29.28 12.26
N VAL A 182 13.01 -29.30 11.69
CA VAL A 182 14.01 -28.23 11.87
C VAL A 182 13.39 -26.98 11.23
N GLY A 183 12.72 -26.16 12.03
CA GLY A 183 12.17 -24.87 11.62
C GLY A 183 13.27 -23.94 11.18
N GLY A 184 12.91 -22.95 10.38
CA GLY A 184 13.84 -21.90 9.97
C GLY A 184 14.36 -21.06 11.12
N GLN A 185 15.36 -20.26 10.87
CA GLN A 185 15.96 -19.37 11.87
C GLN A 185 15.02 -18.20 12.16
N VAL A 186 14.78 -17.90 13.45
CA VAL A 186 14.07 -16.68 13.88
C VAL A 186 15.11 -15.65 14.33
N VAL A 187 15.21 -14.54 13.61
CA VAL A 187 16.12 -13.45 13.91
C VAL A 187 15.32 -12.23 14.35
N GLN A 188 15.65 -11.65 15.50
CA GLN A 188 15.02 -10.43 15.96
C GLN A 188 16.01 -9.26 15.85
N VAL A 189 15.58 -8.20 15.17
CA VAL A 189 16.33 -6.94 15.06
C VAL A 189 15.74 -5.96 16.08
N GLU A 190 16.57 -5.53 17.01
CA GLU A 190 16.16 -4.54 18.02
C GLU A 190 16.86 -3.21 17.74
N GLU A 191 16.09 -2.25 17.29
CA GLU A 191 16.55 -0.88 17.12
C GLU A 191 15.53 0.12 17.68
N LYS A 192 16.02 1.26 18.14
CA LYS A 192 15.15 2.32 18.67
C LYS A 192 14.59 3.12 17.51
N THR A 193 13.26 3.11 17.37
CA THR A 193 12.55 3.88 16.38
C THR A 193 11.65 4.91 17.04
N GLY A 194 11.52 6.09 16.43
CA GLY A 194 10.54 7.10 16.77
C GLY A 194 9.40 7.10 15.75
N ARG A 195 8.20 7.52 16.17
CA ARG A 195 7.08 7.67 15.23
C ARG A 195 7.42 8.70 14.18
N ARG A 196 7.34 8.29 12.91
CA ARG A 196 7.57 9.14 11.75
C ARG A 196 6.26 9.47 11.05
N TRP A 197 6.29 10.56 10.26
CA TRP A 197 5.20 10.99 9.41
C TRP A 197 5.79 11.53 8.11
N TYR A 198 5.54 10.85 7.00
CA TYR A 198 6.03 11.26 5.68
C TYR A 198 5.19 10.59 4.59
N PRO A 199 5.10 11.18 3.38
CA PRO A 199 4.41 10.56 2.26
C PRO A 199 5.22 9.40 1.70
N VAL A 200 4.51 8.42 1.15
CA VAL A 200 5.06 7.32 0.35
C VAL A 200 4.38 7.38 -1.01
N ILE A 201 5.12 7.20 -2.09
CA ILE A 201 4.60 7.26 -3.45
C ILE A 201 4.37 5.85 -3.97
N ASP A 202 3.18 5.60 -4.46
CA ASP A 202 2.81 4.44 -5.25
C ASP A 202 3.12 4.72 -6.72
N PHE A 203 4.22 4.18 -7.20
CA PHE A 203 4.68 4.43 -8.57
C PHE A 203 3.88 3.66 -9.61
N ASP A 204 3.09 2.65 -9.24
CA ASP A 204 2.17 1.97 -10.17
C ASP A 204 0.95 2.85 -10.49
N ARG A 205 0.66 3.84 -9.63
CA ARG A 205 -0.39 4.85 -9.86
C ARG A 205 0.15 6.21 -10.30
N CYS A 206 1.39 6.54 -9.95
CA CYS A 206 1.97 7.85 -10.19
C CYS A 206 2.20 8.11 -11.69
N THR A 207 1.61 9.20 -12.19
CA THR A 207 1.78 9.70 -13.56
C THR A 207 2.82 10.80 -13.72
N ASN A 208 3.55 11.09 -12.64
CA ASN A 208 4.56 12.15 -12.62
C ASN A 208 4.02 13.57 -12.92
N CYS A 209 2.77 13.84 -12.54
CA CYS A 209 2.10 15.12 -12.81
C CYS A 209 2.65 16.32 -12.04
N MET A 210 3.54 16.09 -11.05
CA MET A 210 4.21 17.09 -10.19
C MET A 210 3.30 17.90 -9.25
N GLU A 211 1.99 17.65 -9.20
CA GLU A 211 1.07 18.38 -8.32
C GLU A 211 1.48 18.34 -6.83
N CYS A 212 2.03 17.23 -6.37
CA CYS A 212 2.46 17.08 -4.99
C CYS A 212 3.70 17.92 -4.64
N ILE A 213 4.66 18.12 -5.56
CA ILE A 213 5.84 18.97 -5.33
C ILE A 213 5.47 20.43 -5.37
N ASP A 214 4.64 20.84 -6.34
CA ASP A 214 4.18 22.22 -6.48
C ASP A 214 3.31 22.66 -5.30
N PHE A 215 2.52 21.71 -4.77
CA PHE A 215 1.63 21.99 -3.64
C PHE A 215 2.35 22.01 -2.28
N CYS A 216 3.37 21.16 -2.09
CA CYS A 216 4.05 21.02 -0.81
C CYS A 216 5.07 22.13 -0.54
N LEU A 217 4.76 23.05 0.38
CA LEU A 217 5.62 24.19 0.75
C LEU A 217 6.65 23.86 1.84
N PHE A 218 6.80 22.57 2.22
CA PHE A 218 7.73 22.11 3.24
C PHE A 218 9.02 21.50 2.66
N GLY A 219 9.14 21.40 1.33
CA GLY A 219 10.33 20.86 0.68
C GLY A 219 10.52 19.36 0.95
N VAL A 220 9.43 18.58 0.89
CA VAL A 220 9.45 17.14 1.12
C VAL A 220 9.86 16.39 -0.14
N TYR A 221 9.46 16.90 -1.30
CA TYR A 221 9.63 16.27 -2.59
C TYR A 221 10.82 16.86 -3.35
N GLY A 222 11.39 16.06 -4.22
CA GLY A 222 12.38 16.42 -5.21
C GLY A 222 12.16 15.60 -6.48
N VAL A 223 13.06 15.73 -7.42
CA VAL A 223 13.08 14.95 -8.66
C VAL A 223 14.42 14.23 -8.82
N ASP A 224 14.40 13.06 -9.43
CA ASP A 224 15.62 12.33 -9.76
C ASP A 224 16.24 12.82 -11.08
N HIS A 225 17.32 12.16 -11.52
CA HIS A 225 17.97 12.50 -12.79
C HIS A 225 17.11 12.25 -14.04
N GLY A 226 16.06 11.45 -13.91
CA GLY A 226 15.07 11.19 -14.95
C GLY A 226 13.86 12.11 -14.87
N GLU A 227 13.92 13.17 -14.05
CA GLU A 227 12.83 14.11 -13.79
C GLU A 227 11.59 13.45 -13.16
N ASN A 228 11.76 12.30 -12.48
CA ASN A 228 10.66 11.63 -11.78
C ASN A 228 10.59 12.10 -10.32
N ILE A 229 9.37 12.28 -9.85
CA ILE A 229 9.07 12.69 -8.48
C ILE A 229 9.59 11.67 -7.47
N LEU A 230 10.19 12.15 -6.39
CA LEU A 230 10.59 11.33 -5.25
C LEU A 230 10.38 12.07 -3.91
N VAL A 231 10.30 11.31 -2.83
CA VAL A 231 10.31 11.86 -1.47
C VAL A 231 11.76 12.02 -1.02
N GLU A 232 12.29 13.23 -1.21
CA GLU A 232 13.70 13.54 -0.95
C GLU A 232 13.96 13.78 0.55
N GLN A 233 13.17 14.68 1.16
CA GLN A 233 13.31 15.11 2.54
C GLN A 233 12.08 14.71 3.39
N PRO A 234 11.93 13.42 3.73
CA PRO A 234 10.73 12.92 4.42
C PRO A 234 10.52 13.57 5.79
N ASP A 235 11.61 13.91 6.49
CA ASP A 235 11.55 14.47 7.83
C ASP A 235 11.15 15.96 7.86
N ASN A 236 11.09 16.62 6.69
CA ASN A 236 10.51 17.95 6.54
C ASN A 236 8.97 17.91 6.58
N CYS A 237 8.36 16.74 6.40
CA CYS A 237 6.91 16.59 6.42
C CYS A 237 6.32 16.95 7.78
N ARG A 238 5.27 17.74 7.79
CA ARG A 238 4.58 18.12 9.02
C ARG A 238 3.69 16.98 9.51
N LYS A 239 3.87 16.61 10.77
CA LYS A 239 3.12 15.53 11.40
C LYS A 239 1.62 15.79 11.36
N GLY A 240 0.89 14.86 10.76
CA GLY A 240 -0.56 14.94 10.62
C GLY A 240 -1.05 15.68 9.37
N CYS A 241 -0.17 16.24 8.52
CA CYS A 241 -0.54 16.86 7.27
C CYS A 241 -0.62 15.83 6.12
N PRO A 242 -1.80 15.49 5.60
CA PRO A 242 -1.97 14.60 4.44
C PRO A 242 -2.26 15.37 3.15
N ALA A 243 -2.12 16.69 3.13
CA ALA A 243 -2.66 17.58 2.09
C ALA A 243 -2.25 17.19 0.65
N CYS A 244 -0.99 16.78 0.45
CA CYS A 244 -0.51 16.34 -0.87
C CYS A 244 -1.19 15.04 -1.37
N SER A 245 -1.68 14.17 -0.47
CA SER A 245 -2.48 13.00 -0.87
C SER A 245 -3.83 13.40 -1.43
N ARG A 246 -4.42 14.51 -0.97
CA ARG A 246 -5.73 14.98 -1.43
C ARG A 246 -5.68 15.68 -2.79
N VAL A 247 -4.54 16.29 -3.13
CA VAL A 247 -4.36 16.94 -4.45
C VAL A 247 -3.88 15.95 -5.52
N CYS A 248 -3.46 14.76 -5.15
CA CYS A 248 -2.99 13.76 -6.09
C CYS A 248 -4.17 13.18 -6.89
N PRO A 249 -4.28 13.41 -8.21
CA PRO A 249 -5.40 12.91 -9.01
C PRO A 249 -5.45 11.38 -9.07
N GLU A 250 -4.29 10.73 -8.95
CA GLU A 250 -4.14 9.29 -9.10
C GLU A 250 -4.15 8.53 -7.75
N ASN A 251 -4.40 9.21 -6.64
CA ASN A 251 -4.32 8.62 -5.30
C ASN A 251 -2.99 7.88 -5.03
N ALA A 252 -1.90 8.37 -5.65
CA ALA A 252 -0.59 7.76 -5.57
C ALA A 252 0.15 8.09 -4.26
N ILE A 253 -0.28 9.12 -3.51
CA ILE A 253 0.39 9.54 -2.26
C ILE A 253 -0.27 8.89 -1.05
N ILE A 254 0.53 8.14 -0.29
CA ILE A 254 0.08 7.34 0.86
C ILE A 254 0.70 7.88 2.15
N PHE A 255 -0.11 7.98 3.21
CA PHE A 255 0.34 8.21 4.59
C PHE A 255 -0.08 7.04 5.48
N PRO A 256 0.76 6.02 5.67
CA PRO A 256 0.41 4.74 6.30
C PRO A 256 -0.20 4.84 7.71
N GLN A 257 0.05 5.94 8.44
CA GLN A 257 -0.49 6.19 9.78
C GLN A 257 -1.73 7.10 9.78
N HIS A 258 -2.23 7.51 8.61
CA HIS A 258 -3.45 8.30 8.54
C HIS A 258 -4.68 7.49 8.96
N LYS A 259 -5.71 8.17 9.51
CA LYS A 259 -6.93 7.51 9.98
C LYS A 259 -7.85 7.09 8.83
N ALA A 260 -7.93 7.89 7.76
CA ALA A 260 -8.73 7.57 6.58
C ALA A 260 -8.04 6.44 5.79
N PRO A 261 -8.72 5.31 5.54
CA PRO A 261 -8.13 4.15 4.86
C PRO A 261 -7.57 4.46 3.48
N ALA A 262 -8.27 5.24 2.66
CA ALA A 262 -7.84 5.65 1.32
C ALA A 262 -6.47 6.37 1.35
N ILE A 263 -6.28 7.31 2.27
CA ILE A 263 -5.00 8.03 2.46
C ILE A 263 -3.93 7.10 3.07
N ALA A 264 -4.34 6.12 3.88
CA ALA A 264 -3.43 5.19 4.53
C ALA A 264 -2.96 4.04 3.62
N GLY A 265 -3.49 3.94 2.40
CA GLY A 265 -3.08 2.96 1.40
C GLY A 265 -3.95 1.73 1.30
N ALA A 266 -5.22 1.80 1.77
CA ALA A 266 -6.21 0.80 1.39
C ALA A 266 -6.40 0.78 -0.12
N GLU A 267 -6.68 -0.38 -0.68
CA GLU A 267 -7.18 -0.46 -2.05
C GLU A 267 -8.55 0.20 -2.10
N VAL A 268 -8.75 1.09 -3.04
CA VAL A 268 -10.02 1.74 -3.33
C VAL A 268 -10.26 1.55 -4.81
N ASP A 269 -11.29 0.79 -5.12
CA ASP A 269 -11.76 0.61 -6.48
C ASP A 269 -12.51 1.87 -6.91
N GLY A 270 -12.01 2.51 -7.97
CA GLY A 270 -12.66 3.60 -8.66
C GLY A 270 -12.72 4.94 -7.92
N ASP A 271 -13.40 5.87 -8.56
CA ASP A 271 -13.55 7.28 -8.20
C ASP A 271 -14.31 7.51 -6.87
N GLU A 272 -15.03 6.50 -6.36
CA GLU A 272 -15.85 6.59 -5.15
C GLU A 272 -15.04 6.61 -3.84
N GLY A 273 -13.85 6.02 -3.80
CA GLY A 273 -13.03 5.90 -2.58
C GLY A 273 -12.54 7.23 -2.01
N PHE A 274 -12.53 8.29 -2.81
CA PHE A 274 -12.05 9.62 -2.40
C PHE A 274 -13.18 10.58 -1.99
N LYS A 275 -14.40 10.32 -2.47
CA LYS A 275 -15.57 11.20 -2.23
C LYS A 275 -16.26 10.92 -0.89
N ILE A 276 -16.08 9.72 -0.33
CA ILE A 276 -16.61 9.44 1.02
C ILE A 276 -15.56 9.87 2.05
N ASP A 277 -15.61 11.13 2.42
CA ASP A 277 -14.88 11.64 3.56
C ASP A 277 -15.46 11.02 4.84
N LEU A 278 -14.86 9.90 5.28
CA LEU A 278 -15.21 9.27 6.56
C LEU A 278 -15.05 10.22 7.76
N SER A 279 -14.37 11.36 7.59
CA SER A 279 -14.33 12.41 8.61
C SER A 279 -15.70 13.05 8.82
N GLN A 280 -16.62 12.98 7.82
CA GLN A 280 -18.02 13.40 7.99
C GLN A 280 -18.77 12.49 8.97
N LEU A 281 -18.43 11.20 9.04
CA LEU A 281 -19.03 10.26 10.00
C LEU A 281 -18.58 10.56 11.45
N PHE A 282 -17.49 11.28 11.62
CA PHE A 282 -16.90 11.62 12.93
C PHE A 282 -17.01 13.10 13.29
N GLY A 283 -17.94 13.85 12.64
CA GLY A 283 -18.30 15.20 13.06
C GLY A 283 -17.49 16.33 12.42
N ALA A 284 -16.85 16.09 11.27
CA ALA A 284 -16.34 17.17 10.44
C ALA A 284 -17.50 17.96 9.82
N PRO A 285 -17.35 19.28 9.57
CA PRO A 285 -18.43 20.10 9.05
C PRO A 285 -18.92 19.57 7.69
N THR A 286 -20.21 19.37 7.60
CA THR A 286 -20.94 18.98 6.38
C THR A 286 -20.90 20.14 5.39
N GLY A 287 -19.90 20.16 4.54
CA GLY A 287 -19.83 21.02 3.37
C GLY A 287 -19.24 20.17 2.25
N SER A 288 -19.77 20.30 1.05
CA SER A 288 -19.19 19.80 -0.19
C SER A 288 -17.90 20.56 -0.47
N ASP A 289 -16.92 20.46 0.45
CA ASP A 289 -15.63 21.13 0.31
C ASP A 289 -14.86 20.40 -0.78
N ASP A 290 -14.58 21.12 -1.86
CA ASP A 290 -13.60 20.76 -2.87
C ASP A 290 -12.36 20.15 -2.21
N PRO A 291 -11.90 18.94 -2.61
CA PRO A 291 -10.71 18.29 -2.06
C PRO A 291 -9.49 19.20 -2.01
N ILE A 292 -9.34 20.10 -3.00
CA ILE A 292 -8.25 21.08 -3.08
C ILE A 292 -8.40 22.15 -1.99
N ALA A 293 -9.61 22.64 -1.76
CA ALA A 293 -9.87 23.63 -0.70
C ALA A 293 -9.55 23.02 0.68
N THR A 294 -9.92 21.75 0.89
CA THR A 294 -9.59 21.01 2.10
C THR A 294 -8.08 20.83 2.25
N ALA A 295 -7.39 20.42 1.18
CA ALA A 295 -5.94 20.26 1.17
C ALA A 295 -5.20 21.59 1.45
N ALA A 296 -5.64 22.69 0.83
CA ALA A 296 -5.07 24.01 1.05
C ALA A 296 -5.25 24.45 2.51
N ARG A 297 -6.42 24.23 3.10
CA ARG A 297 -6.69 24.53 4.51
C ARG A 297 -5.78 23.71 5.44
N GLU A 298 -5.68 22.41 5.23
CA GLU A 298 -4.79 21.55 6.03
C GLU A 298 -3.32 21.95 5.92
N ARG A 299 -2.85 22.31 4.73
CA ARG A 299 -1.49 22.81 4.51
C ARG A 299 -1.27 24.13 5.22
N ASP A 300 -2.19 25.08 5.05
CA ASP A 300 -2.07 26.45 5.59
C ASP A 300 -2.14 26.45 7.12
N GLU A 301 -2.94 25.57 7.73
CA GLU A 301 -2.91 25.32 9.17
C GLU A 301 -1.50 24.91 9.63
N GLN A 302 -0.84 24.00 8.91
CA GLN A 302 0.53 23.58 9.23
C GLN A 302 1.56 24.69 8.98
N LEU A 303 1.35 25.58 8.01
CA LEU A 303 2.18 26.76 7.81
C LEU A 303 2.07 27.72 8.99
N LEU A 304 0.85 28.02 9.44
CA LEU A 304 0.60 28.88 10.59
C LEU A 304 1.21 28.30 11.88
N LEU A 305 1.07 26.98 12.12
CA LEU A 305 1.72 26.30 13.24
C LEU A 305 3.26 26.34 13.17
N ALA A 306 3.81 26.49 11.98
CA ALA A 306 5.25 26.68 11.75
C ALA A 306 5.70 28.16 11.82
N GLY A 307 4.80 29.07 12.15
CA GLY A 307 5.07 30.52 12.17
C GLY A 307 5.25 31.13 10.78
N ARG A 308 4.67 30.53 9.74
CA ARG A 308 4.65 31.03 8.34
C ARG A 308 3.25 31.51 7.99
N ASP A 309 3.14 32.39 7.01
CA ASP A 309 1.85 32.89 6.54
C ASP A 309 1.10 31.82 5.74
N ALA A 310 -0.24 31.86 5.80
CA ALA A 310 -1.11 31.06 4.95
C ALA A 310 -1.00 31.55 3.50
N VAL A 311 -0.98 30.62 2.55
CA VAL A 311 -0.78 30.92 1.12
C VAL A 311 -2.10 30.85 0.35
N GLY A 312 -3.06 30.07 0.80
CA GLY A 312 -4.33 29.85 0.11
C GLY A 312 -4.17 28.95 -1.13
N ILE A 313 -5.14 28.99 -2.03
CA ILE A 313 -5.16 28.23 -3.26
C ILE A 313 -4.58 29.07 -4.39
N ASP A 314 -3.51 28.58 -5.04
CA ASP A 314 -2.92 29.21 -6.23
C ASP A 314 -3.90 29.12 -7.42
N ASP A 315 -4.03 30.21 -8.18
CA ASP A 315 -4.89 30.23 -9.36
C ASP A 315 -4.37 29.34 -10.50
N GLN A 316 -3.06 29.04 -10.55
CA GLN A 316 -2.49 28.08 -11.50
C GLN A 316 -2.88 26.64 -11.13
N LEU A 317 -2.90 26.32 -9.84
CA LEU A 317 -3.37 25.01 -9.37
C LEU A 317 -4.85 24.81 -9.73
N LYS A 318 -5.70 25.78 -9.47
CA LYS A 318 -7.12 25.75 -9.87
C LYS A 318 -7.29 25.55 -11.37
N LYS A 319 -6.49 26.26 -12.19
CA LYS A 319 -6.54 26.13 -13.64
C LYS A 319 -6.13 24.75 -14.10
N ARG A 320 -5.01 24.20 -13.61
CA ARG A 320 -4.56 22.84 -13.97
C ARG A 320 -5.61 21.79 -13.62
N GLN A 321 -6.21 21.90 -12.45
CA GLN A 321 -7.27 20.98 -12.03
C GLN A 321 -8.55 21.11 -12.86
N SER A 322 -8.92 22.34 -13.24
CA SER A 322 -10.04 22.55 -14.15
C SER A 322 -9.75 22.02 -15.56
N ASP A 323 -8.50 22.12 -16.01
CA ASP A 323 -8.08 21.59 -17.30
C ASP A 323 -8.04 20.05 -17.28
N LEU A 324 -7.63 19.43 -16.17
CA LEU A 324 -7.72 17.97 -15.97
C LEU A 324 -9.16 17.47 -15.90
N ALA A 325 -10.05 18.20 -15.19
CA ALA A 325 -11.47 17.89 -15.12
C ALA A 325 -12.21 18.14 -16.44
N ALA A 326 -11.66 19.00 -17.32
CA ALA A 326 -12.18 19.29 -18.66
C ALA A 326 -11.59 18.38 -19.73
N GLY A 327 -10.75 17.40 -19.36
CA GLY A 327 -10.24 16.36 -20.26
C GLY A 327 -11.37 15.64 -21.00
N PRO A 328 -11.08 14.88 -22.03
CA PRO A 328 -12.11 14.19 -22.80
C PRO A 328 -12.88 13.28 -21.84
N LYS A 329 -14.16 13.64 -21.62
CA LYS A 329 -15.06 12.82 -20.78
C LYS A 329 -15.14 11.43 -21.37
N ASP A 330 -14.88 10.44 -20.54
CA ASP A 330 -15.06 9.06 -20.94
C ASP A 330 -16.56 8.69 -20.99
N ARG A 331 -16.83 7.44 -21.35
CA ARG A 331 -18.21 6.97 -21.48
C ARG A 331 -18.94 6.92 -20.13
N LEU A 332 -18.20 6.75 -19.04
CA LEU A 332 -18.74 6.69 -17.68
C LEU A 332 -19.14 8.09 -17.22
N ASP A 333 -18.31 9.10 -17.47
CA ASP A 333 -18.62 10.50 -17.20
C ASP A 333 -19.88 10.95 -17.95
N ASN A 334 -20.00 10.56 -19.23
CA ASN A 334 -21.19 10.84 -20.04
C ASN A 334 -22.44 10.12 -19.53
N LEU A 335 -22.29 8.92 -18.93
CA LEU A 335 -23.38 8.19 -18.32
C LEU A 335 -23.84 8.85 -17.02
N ILE A 336 -22.89 9.29 -16.19
CA ILE A 336 -23.18 10.03 -14.94
C ILE A 336 -23.90 11.33 -15.25
N ASP A 337 -23.40 12.13 -16.19
CA ASP A 337 -24.08 13.35 -16.64
C ASP A 337 -25.50 13.08 -17.15
N SER A 338 -25.70 11.94 -17.83
CA SER A 338 -27.04 11.56 -18.33
C SER A 338 -27.97 11.14 -17.19
N LEU A 339 -27.46 10.53 -16.11
CA LEU A 339 -28.22 10.16 -14.93
C LEU A 339 -28.58 11.38 -14.09
N GLU A 340 -27.68 12.34 -13.93
CA GLU A 340 -27.94 13.61 -13.25
C GLU A 340 -28.99 14.47 -14.00
N ALA A 341 -29.06 14.32 -15.34
CA ALA A 341 -30.09 15.00 -16.15
C ALA A 341 -31.48 14.38 -16.03
N PHE A 342 -31.59 13.19 -15.44
CA PHE A 342 -32.88 12.52 -15.15
C PHE A 342 -33.34 12.75 -13.71
N ASP A 343 -33.09 13.94 -13.16
CA ASP A 343 -33.62 14.35 -11.87
C ASP A 343 -35.16 14.28 -11.88
N ILE A 344 -35.72 13.20 -11.23
CA ILE A 344 -37.11 13.02 -10.97
C ILE A 344 -37.34 13.14 -9.47
#